data_941ab41f787eb94a04d2d944b76f2a17
#
_entry.id   941ab41f787eb94a04d2d944b76f2a17
#
_cell.length_a   1.000
_cell.length_b   1.000
_cell.length_c   1.000
_cell.angle_alpha   90.00
_cell.angle_beta   90.00
_cell.angle_gamma   90.00
#
_symmetry.space_group_name_H-M   'P 1'
#
loop_
_entity.id
_entity.type
_entity.pdbx_description
1 polymer ?
#
loop_
_entity_poly.entity_id
_entity_poly.type
_entity_poly.pdbx_seq_one_letter_code
_entity_poly.pdbx_strand_id
1 'polypeptide(L)'
;STKKQHHTLHKARLNFTLKLKDEFPEMEIFGRGHKEIEDKADALNSYKYHLVIENHQAPNHWTEKLSDTYLGLCLPFYHGCPNVVDYFPQQSFIPIDINDPQEAKKIIKESIAGDEYSKRRIYIEEARRNVLTKHNLFACLAGIIPNLETGLPHPLKDGYLFSRKALWAEHPLARIECLYEKTKLFVRNLV
;
A
#
# COMPACT_ATOMS: atom_id res chain seq x y z
N SER A 1 -10.65 -4.96 6.87
CA SER A 1 -11.94 -4.58 7.50
C SER A 1 -13.08 -5.28 6.79
N THR A 2 -13.75 -6.18 7.44
CA THR A 2 -14.93 -6.94 6.94
C THR A 2 -16.12 -6.05 6.57
N LYS A 3 -16.14 -4.78 6.99
CA LYS A 3 -17.24 -3.83 6.74
C LYS A 3 -17.25 -3.18 5.35
N LYS A 4 -16.17 -3.28 4.55
CA LYS A 4 -16.07 -2.66 3.21
C LYS A 4 -16.11 -3.70 2.08
N GLN A 5 -17.04 -4.64 2.13
CA GLN A 5 -17.15 -5.73 1.15
C GLN A 5 -17.69 -5.30 -0.23
N HIS A 6 -18.13 -4.06 -0.39
CA HIS A 6 -18.79 -3.59 -1.63
C HIS A 6 -17.82 -3.18 -2.75
N HIS A 7 -16.52 -3.05 -2.49
CA HIS A 7 -15.52 -2.80 -3.52
C HIS A 7 -14.86 -4.11 -3.95
N THR A 8 -14.85 -4.37 -5.23
CA THR A 8 -14.44 -5.65 -5.86
C THR A 8 -13.10 -6.20 -5.36
N LEU A 9 -12.06 -5.36 -5.22
CA LEU A 9 -10.75 -5.79 -4.73
C LEU A 9 -10.73 -6.10 -3.23
N HIS A 10 -11.54 -5.44 -2.40
CA HIS A 10 -11.61 -5.77 -0.97
C HIS A 10 -12.14 -7.18 -0.73
N LYS A 11 -13.14 -7.61 -1.51
CA LYS A 11 -13.70 -8.95 -1.42
C LYS A 11 -12.73 -10.01 -1.95
N ALA A 12 -12.11 -9.75 -3.10
CA ALA A 12 -11.13 -10.65 -3.70
C ALA A 12 -9.94 -10.88 -2.76
N ARG A 13 -9.39 -9.81 -2.19
CA ARG A 13 -8.30 -9.88 -1.22
C ARG A 13 -8.67 -10.68 0.02
N LEU A 14 -9.84 -10.41 0.62
CA LEU A 14 -10.29 -11.15 1.80
C LEU A 14 -10.46 -12.63 1.49
N ASN A 15 -11.13 -12.97 0.40
CA ASN A 15 -11.35 -14.35 -0.02
C ASN A 15 -10.03 -15.08 -0.28
N PHE A 16 -9.08 -14.42 -0.95
CA PHE A 16 -7.75 -14.97 -1.18
C PHE A 16 -7.02 -15.22 0.15
N THR A 17 -7.01 -14.24 1.05
CA THR A 17 -6.35 -14.36 2.35
C THR A 17 -6.94 -15.51 3.19
N LEU A 18 -8.27 -15.67 3.23
CA LEU A 18 -8.92 -16.74 3.98
C LEU A 18 -8.60 -18.12 3.38
N LYS A 19 -8.67 -18.27 2.06
CA LYS A 19 -8.28 -19.51 1.38
C LYS A 19 -6.81 -19.86 1.64
N LEU A 20 -5.94 -18.85 1.66
CA LEU A 20 -4.53 -19.07 1.94
C LEU A 20 -4.31 -19.51 3.40
N LYS A 21 -5.08 -18.97 4.35
CA LYS A 21 -5.05 -19.38 5.76
C LYS A 21 -5.41 -20.87 5.95
N ASP A 22 -6.37 -21.37 5.19
CA ASP A 22 -6.77 -22.79 5.22
C ASP A 22 -5.62 -23.72 4.77
N GLU A 23 -4.77 -23.22 3.87
CA GLU A 23 -3.62 -23.97 3.32
C GLU A 23 -2.33 -23.81 4.14
N PHE A 24 -2.20 -22.69 4.86
CA PHE A 24 -1.09 -22.38 5.74
C PHE A 24 -1.61 -22.10 7.17
N PRO A 25 -1.86 -23.16 7.97
CA PRO A 25 -2.41 -23.01 9.31
C PRO A 25 -1.57 -22.15 10.26
N GLU A 26 -0.27 -22.08 10.03
CA GLU A 26 0.68 -21.22 10.76
C GLU A 26 0.58 -19.73 10.42
N MET A 27 -0.05 -19.38 9.29
CA MET A 27 -0.25 -17.98 8.91
C MET A 27 -1.18 -17.29 9.90
N GLU A 28 -0.78 -16.16 10.46
CA GLU A 28 -1.64 -15.34 11.33
C GLU A 28 -2.28 -14.19 10.55
N ILE A 29 -3.53 -13.87 10.88
CA ILE A 29 -4.26 -12.74 10.32
C ILE A 29 -4.54 -11.75 11.44
N PHE A 30 -4.01 -10.53 11.29
CA PHE A 30 -4.18 -9.47 12.27
C PHE A 30 -5.22 -8.44 11.82
N GLY A 31 -5.93 -7.86 12.78
CA GLY A 31 -6.88 -6.78 12.58
C GLY A 31 -8.28 -7.08 13.09
N ARG A 32 -9.18 -6.13 12.92
CA ARG A 32 -10.56 -6.21 13.42
C ARG A 32 -11.30 -7.45 12.91
N GLY A 33 -11.82 -8.24 13.83
CA GLY A 33 -12.51 -9.50 13.55
C GLY A 33 -11.58 -10.70 13.38
N HIS A 34 -10.29 -10.54 13.66
CA HIS A 34 -9.26 -11.56 13.73
C HIS A 34 -8.43 -11.32 15.01
N LYS A 35 -7.15 -11.59 15.00
CA LYS A 35 -6.26 -11.29 16.13
C LYS A 35 -6.04 -9.78 16.22
N GLU A 36 -6.68 -9.13 17.19
CA GLU A 36 -6.50 -7.69 17.43
C GLU A 36 -5.15 -7.43 18.10
N ILE A 37 -4.50 -6.35 17.69
CA ILE A 37 -3.21 -5.88 18.18
C ILE A 37 -3.32 -4.39 18.48
N GLU A 38 -2.60 -3.93 19.50
CA GLU A 38 -2.50 -2.51 19.84
C GLU A 38 -1.48 -1.82 18.96
N ASP A 39 -0.31 -2.44 18.74
CA ASP A 39 0.74 -1.94 17.88
C ASP A 39 0.88 -2.83 16.64
N LYS A 40 0.94 -2.20 15.47
CA LYS A 40 1.16 -2.88 14.20
C LYS A 40 2.54 -3.55 14.11
N ALA A 41 3.51 -3.05 14.87
CA ALA A 41 4.83 -3.66 14.97
C ALA A 41 4.77 -5.12 15.47
N ASP A 42 3.81 -5.47 16.31
CA ASP A 42 3.63 -6.83 16.82
C ASP A 42 3.27 -7.83 15.71
N ALA A 43 2.60 -7.36 14.66
CA ALA A 43 2.27 -8.17 13.49
C ALA A 43 3.44 -8.32 12.51
N LEU A 44 4.55 -7.62 12.71
CA LEU A 44 5.67 -7.57 11.78
C LEU A 44 6.96 -8.14 12.38
N ASN A 45 7.33 -7.68 13.58
CA ASN A 45 8.64 -7.93 14.17
C ASN A 45 8.97 -9.42 14.39
N SER A 46 7.95 -10.27 14.52
CA SER A 46 8.11 -11.71 14.76
C SER A 46 8.02 -12.57 13.49
N TYR A 47 7.88 -11.97 12.32
CA TYR A 47 7.63 -12.70 11.08
C TYR A 47 8.72 -12.45 10.04
N LYS A 48 9.11 -13.52 9.34
CA LYS A 48 10.01 -13.44 8.19
C LYS A 48 9.28 -13.00 6.91
N TYR A 49 8.04 -13.44 6.73
CA TYR A 49 7.25 -13.23 5.53
C TYR A 49 5.95 -12.50 5.86
N HIS A 50 5.51 -11.66 4.93
CA HIS A 50 4.26 -10.93 5.08
C HIS A 50 3.48 -10.91 3.77
N LEU A 51 2.17 -11.19 3.83
CA LEU A 51 1.27 -11.09 2.68
C LEU A 51 0.79 -9.65 2.51
N VAL A 52 1.24 -9.00 1.45
CA VAL A 52 0.94 -7.59 1.14
C VAL A 52 0.09 -7.50 -0.11
N ILE A 53 -1.20 -7.21 0.07
CA ILE A 53 -2.15 -7.03 -1.03
C ILE A 53 -2.72 -5.63 -0.97
N GLU A 54 -2.46 -4.82 -1.99
CA GLU A 54 -3.01 -3.47 -2.08
C GLU A 54 -4.52 -3.50 -2.36
N ASN A 55 -5.20 -2.42 -1.98
CA ASN A 55 -6.63 -2.28 -2.24
C ASN A 55 -6.92 -1.92 -3.70
N HIS A 56 -5.90 -1.48 -4.42
CA HIS A 56 -6.01 -0.97 -5.77
C HIS A 56 -4.70 -1.22 -6.51
N GLN A 57 -4.77 -1.60 -7.77
CA GLN A 57 -3.61 -1.74 -8.65
C GLN A 57 -3.56 -0.53 -9.58
N ALA A 58 -2.55 0.29 -9.42
CA ALA A 58 -2.26 1.39 -10.33
C ALA A 58 -0.76 1.70 -10.31
N PRO A 59 -0.21 2.25 -11.41
CA PRO A 59 1.16 2.75 -11.40
C PRO A 59 1.37 3.78 -10.28
N ASN A 60 2.53 3.69 -9.64
CA ASN A 60 2.95 4.59 -8.54
C ASN A 60 2.06 4.52 -7.29
N HIS A 61 1.23 3.47 -7.16
CA HIS A 61 0.33 3.30 -6.03
C HIS A 61 0.74 2.09 -5.18
N TRP A 62 1.72 2.28 -4.34
CA TRP A 62 2.04 1.44 -3.19
C TRP A 62 1.74 2.21 -1.90
N THR A 63 1.46 1.50 -0.81
CA THR A 63 0.93 2.12 0.41
C THR A 63 1.71 1.72 1.65
N GLU A 64 1.23 2.18 2.80
CA GLU A 64 1.76 1.81 4.12
C GLU A 64 1.89 0.30 4.34
N LYS A 65 1.12 -0.53 3.64
CA LYS A 65 1.20 -1.99 3.77
C LYS A 65 2.58 -2.52 3.37
N LEU A 66 3.11 -1.99 2.26
CA LEU A 66 4.42 -2.37 1.78
C LEU A 66 5.53 -1.73 2.62
N SER A 67 5.42 -0.43 2.93
CA SER A 67 6.43 0.26 3.74
C SER A 67 6.55 -0.31 5.15
N ASP A 68 5.44 -0.59 5.82
CA ASP A 68 5.45 -1.19 7.16
C ASP A 68 6.10 -2.59 7.14
N THR A 69 5.85 -3.37 6.09
CA THR A 69 6.50 -4.67 5.90
C THR A 69 8.02 -4.54 5.84
N TYR A 70 8.53 -3.56 5.10
CA TYR A 70 9.98 -3.29 5.07
C TYR A 70 10.51 -2.73 6.39
N LEU A 71 9.74 -1.88 7.07
CA LEU A 71 10.11 -1.38 8.41
C LEU A 71 10.24 -2.51 9.43
N GLY A 72 9.38 -3.52 9.35
CA GLY A 72 9.48 -4.76 10.13
C GLY A 72 10.51 -5.77 9.61
N LEU A 73 11.27 -5.43 8.54
CA LEU A 73 12.25 -6.33 7.93
C LEU A 73 11.67 -7.67 7.45
N CYS A 74 10.40 -7.70 7.07
CA CYS A 74 9.77 -8.87 6.47
C CYS A 74 9.96 -8.90 4.95
N LEU A 75 9.97 -10.10 4.37
CA LEU A 75 9.91 -10.31 2.92
C LEU A 75 8.44 -10.34 2.47
N PRO A 76 7.95 -9.34 1.69
CA PRO A 76 6.58 -9.31 1.24
C PRO A 76 6.33 -10.28 0.07
N PHE A 77 5.25 -11.07 0.17
CA PHE A 77 4.54 -11.58 -1.00
C PHE A 77 3.60 -10.49 -1.46
N TYR A 78 3.88 -9.91 -2.61
CA TYR A 78 3.29 -8.62 -3.01
C TYR A 78 2.34 -8.72 -4.20
N HIS A 79 1.16 -8.12 -4.04
CA HIS A 79 0.20 -7.89 -5.12
C HIS A 79 -0.28 -6.44 -5.05
N GLY A 80 0.08 -5.61 -6.05
CA GLY A 80 -0.27 -4.19 -6.00
C GLY A 80 0.31 -3.38 -7.16
N CYS A 81 1.11 -2.39 -6.86
CA CYS A 81 1.70 -1.45 -7.80
C CYS A 81 2.51 -2.18 -8.91
N PRO A 82 2.14 -2.04 -10.19
CA PRO A 82 2.81 -2.76 -11.27
C PRO A 82 4.25 -2.29 -11.52
N ASN A 83 4.56 -1.04 -11.21
CA ASN A 83 5.90 -0.47 -11.34
C ASN A 83 6.60 -0.28 -9.99
N VAL A 84 6.37 -1.17 -9.04
CA VAL A 84 6.99 -1.10 -7.69
C VAL A 84 8.53 -1.19 -7.73
N VAL A 85 9.08 -1.77 -8.80
CA VAL A 85 10.52 -1.86 -9.06
C VAL A 85 11.20 -0.51 -9.25
N ASP A 86 10.45 0.54 -9.60
CA ASP A 86 10.97 1.90 -9.70
C ASP A 86 11.29 2.50 -8.32
N TYR A 87 10.77 1.92 -7.26
CA TYR A 87 10.89 2.39 -5.87
C TYR A 87 11.77 1.50 -5.00
N PHE A 88 11.70 0.18 -5.24
CA PHE A 88 12.34 -0.82 -4.39
C PHE A 88 13.09 -1.87 -5.23
N PRO A 89 14.20 -2.44 -4.70
CA PRO A 89 14.89 -3.51 -5.39
C PRO A 89 13.96 -4.66 -5.75
N GLN A 90 14.05 -5.17 -6.97
CA GLN A 90 13.21 -6.28 -7.44
C GLN A 90 13.31 -7.52 -6.54
N GLN A 91 14.47 -7.74 -5.94
CA GLN A 91 14.71 -8.86 -5.03
C GLN A 91 14.12 -8.65 -3.64
N SER A 92 13.68 -7.42 -3.29
CA SER A 92 13.13 -7.13 -1.96
C SER A 92 11.70 -7.64 -1.75
N PHE A 93 11.03 -8.12 -2.78
CA PHE A 93 9.69 -8.69 -2.72
C PHE A 93 9.54 -9.90 -3.64
N ILE A 94 8.49 -10.68 -3.43
CA ILE A 94 8.10 -11.79 -4.29
C ILE A 94 6.71 -11.46 -4.86
N PRO A 95 6.58 -11.24 -6.19
CA PRO A 95 5.30 -10.94 -6.79
C PRO A 95 4.39 -12.17 -6.76
N ILE A 96 3.13 -11.94 -6.44
CA ILE A 96 2.06 -12.96 -6.51
C ILE A 96 0.84 -12.38 -7.22
N ASP A 97 0.04 -13.23 -7.85
CA ASP A 97 -1.27 -12.85 -8.38
C ASP A 97 -2.39 -13.48 -7.54
N ILE A 98 -3.23 -12.64 -6.93
CA ILE A 98 -4.40 -13.11 -6.16
C ILE A 98 -5.50 -13.70 -7.05
N ASN A 99 -5.45 -13.46 -8.37
CA ASN A 99 -6.38 -14.03 -9.35
C ASN A 99 -5.98 -15.43 -9.78
N ASP A 100 -4.71 -15.84 -9.51
CA ASP A 100 -4.22 -17.21 -9.63
C ASP A 100 -3.79 -17.75 -8.26
N PRO A 101 -4.74 -18.20 -7.42
CA PRO A 101 -4.44 -18.68 -6.09
C PRO A 101 -3.56 -19.96 -6.07
N GLN A 102 -3.59 -20.78 -7.12
CA GLN A 102 -2.81 -22.02 -7.15
C GLN A 102 -1.32 -21.70 -7.38
N GLU A 103 -1.01 -20.84 -8.34
CA GLU A 103 0.37 -20.41 -8.57
C GLU A 103 0.89 -19.59 -7.40
N ALA A 104 0.08 -18.67 -6.84
CA ALA A 104 0.47 -17.90 -5.66
C ALA A 104 0.81 -18.80 -4.47
N LYS A 105 0.00 -19.84 -4.20
CA LYS A 105 0.25 -20.85 -3.16
C LYS A 105 1.58 -21.59 -3.39
N LYS A 106 1.82 -22.01 -4.63
CA LYS A 106 3.06 -22.70 -5.00
C LYS A 106 4.28 -21.81 -4.76
N ILE A 107 4.24 -20.55 -5.24
CA ILE A 107 5.31 -19.56 -5.04
C ILE A 107 5.59 -19.37 -3.54
N ILE A 108 4.56 -19.19 -2.71
CA ILE A 108 4.71 -19.01 -1.26
C ILE A 108 5.37 -20.23 -0.63
N LYS A 109 4.89 -21.44 -0.95
CA LYS A 109 5.42 -22.69 -0.41
C LYS A 109 6.87 -22.91 -0.78
N GLU A 110 7.24 -22.73 -2.04
CA GLU A 110 8.60 -22.86 -2.55
C GLU A 110 9.54 -21.80 -1.93
N SER A 111 9.05 -20.57 -1.78
CA SER A 111 9.84 -19.48 -1.18
C SER A 111 10.14 -19.72 0.30
N ILE A 112 9.17 -20.23 1.06
CA ILE A 112 9.37 -20.59 2.48
C ILE A 112 10.33 -21.77 2.59
N ALA A 113 10.10 -22.83 1.81
CA ALA A 113 10.95 -24.03 1.82
C ALA A 113 12.38 -23.72 1.39
N GLY A 114 12.56 -22.81 0.45
CA GLY A 114 13.87 -22.36 -0.03
C GLY A 114 14.54 -21.29 0.84
N ASP A 115 13.93 -20.89 1.95
CA ASP A 115 14.41 -19.77 2.81
C ASP A 115 14.81 -18.51 2.02
N GLU A 116 13.90 -18.08 1.12
CA GLU A 116 14.09 -16.88 0.31
C GLU A 116 14.26 -15.61 1.16
N TYR A 117 13.73 -15.60 2.38
CA TYR A 117 13.94 -14.52 3.33
C TYR A 117 15.44 -14.29 3.62
N SER A 118 16.17 -15.32 4.00
CA SER A 118 17.61 -15.19 4.32
C SER A 118 18.44 -14.81 3.10
N LYS A 119 18.13 -15.36 1.93
CA LYS A 119 18.80 -15.04 0.67
C LYS A 119 18.60 -13.60 0.23
N ARG A 120 17.43 -13.02 0.55
CA ARG A 120 17.03 -11.67 0.11
C ARG A 120 17.19 -10.60 1.18
N ARG A 121 17.73 -10.95 2.33
CA ARG A 121 17.84 -10.06 3.49
C ARG A 121 18.47 -8.71 3.17
N ILE A 122 19.53 -8.68 2.40
CA ILE A 122 20.24 -7.45 2.01
C ILE A 122 19.31 -6.50 1.20
N TYR A 123 18.47 -7.03 0.35
CA TYR A 123 17.51 -6.23 -0.45
C TYR A 123 16.35 -5.73 0.38
N ILE A 124 15.90 -6.49 1.39
CA ILE A 124 14.91 -6.05 2.36
C ILE A 124 15.45 -4.88 3.18
N GLU A 125 16.69 -4.95 3.62
CA GLU A 125 17.37 -3.87 4.35
C GLU A 125 17.57 -2.62 3.49
N GLU A 126 17.88 -2.78 2.21
CA GLU A 126 17.93 -1.69 1.26
C GLU A 126 16.54 -1.05 1.06
N ALA A 127 15.50 -1.86 0.87
CA ALA A 127 14.12 -1.37 0.75
C ALA A 127 13.69 -0.59 2.01
N ARG A 128 14.01 -1.11 3.21
CA ARG A 128 13.78 -0.39 4.48
C ARG A 128 14.50 0.96 4.49
N ARG A 129 15.76 1.00 4.06
CA ARG A 129 16.53 2.25 3.96
C ARG A 129 15.84 3.23 3.02
N ASN A 130 15.35 2.77 1.87
CA ASN A 130 14.61 3.61 0.92
C ASN A 130 13.34 4.19 1.54
N VAL A 131 12.58 3.41 2.32
CA VAL A 131 11.43 3.92 3.08
C VAL A 131 11.86 5.02 4.05
N LEU A 132 12.92 4.79 4.82
CA LEU A 132 13.38 5.72 5.85
C LEU A 132 14.03 6.99 5.32
N THR A 133 14.64 6.95 4.13
CA THR A 133 15.47 8.06 3.64
C THR A 133 14.97 8.71 2.36
N LYS A 134 14.16 8.01 1.54
CA LYS A 134 13.69 8.53 0.25
C LYS A 134 12.18 8.68 0.17
N HIS A 135 11.43 7.75 0.77
CA HIS A 135 9.98 7.64 0.57
C HIS A 135 9.17 8.04 1.80
N ASN A 136 9.78 8.64 2.82
CA ASN A 136 9.05 9.30 3.90
C ASN A 136 8.64 10.73 3.49
N LEU A 137 7.63 11.26 4.17
CA LEU A 137 7.07 12.59 3.89
C LEU A 137 8.13 13.69 3.85
N PHE A 138 9.04 13.72 4.83
CA PHE A 138 10.05 14.77 4.95
C PHE A 138 11.07 14.71 3.82
N ALA A 139 11.54 13.51 3.45
CA ALA A 139 12.44 13.34 2.33
C ALA A 139 11.79 13.75 1.00
N CYS A 140 10.52 13.39 0.79
CA CYS A 140 9.75 13.80 -0.40
C CYS A 140 9.61 15.32 -0.45
N LEU A 141 9.24 15.97 0.64
CA LEU A 141 9.13 17.44 0.71
C LEU A 141 10.49 18.12 0.49
N ALA A 142 11.55 17.63 1.11
CA ALA A 142 12.90 18.16 0.92
C ALA A 142 13.38 18.06 -0.54
N GLY A 143 12.93 17.05 -1.28
CA GLY A 143 13.22 16.93 -2.73
C GLY A 143 12.38 17.85 -3.61
N ILE A 144 11.17 18.19 -3.19
CA ILE A 144 10.22 19.00 -3.98
C ILE A 144 10.44 20.49 -3.74
N ILE A 145 10.59 20.92 -2.48
CA ILE A 145 10.66 22.34 -2.09
C ILE A 145 11.74 23.14 -2.85
N PRO A 146 12.98 22.63 -3.01
CA PRO A 146 14.01 23.37 -3.73
C PRO A 146 13.70 23.60 -5.22
N ASN A 147 12.85 22.75 -5.80
CA ASN A 147 12.45 22.82 -7.21
C ASN A 147 11.15 23.59 -7.43
N LEU A 148 10.50 24.03 -6.36
CA LEU A 148 9.37 24.95 -6.48
C LEU A 148 9.94 26.31 -6.92
N GLU A 149 9.56 26.74 -8.12
CA GLU A 149 9.89 28.09 -8.57
C GLU A 149 9.44 29.10 -7.52
N THR A 150 10.36 29.93 -7.06
CA THR A 150 10.12 30.97 -6.05
C THR A 150 9.27 32.12 -6.59
N GLY A 151 8.69 31.97 -7.77
CA GLY A 151 7.80 32.91 -8.45
C GLY A 151 6.34 32.91 -7.97
N LEU A 152 6.03 32.36 -6.80
CA LEU A 152 4.73 32.61 -6.19
C LEU A 152 4.64 34.11 -5.85
N PRO A 153 3.78 34.88 -6.50
CA PRO A 153 3.61 36.29 -6.19
C PRO A 153 3.01 36.40 -4.79
N HIS A 154 3.83 36.77 -3.85
CA HIS A 154 3.53 37.04 -2.44
C HIS A 154 3.20 35.83 -1.58
N PRO A 155 3.77 35.69 -0.35
CA PRO A 155 3.25 34.80 0.64
C PRO A 155 1.76 35.16 0.82
N LEU A 156 0.89 34.15 0.63
CA LEU A 156 -0.53 34.29 0.96
C LEU A 156 -0.59 34.74 2.42
N LYS A 157 -0.89 36.00 2.67
CA LYS A 157 -0.92 36.56 4.02
C LYS A 157 -1.91 35.83 4.92
N ASP A 158 -2.93 35.21 4.33
CA ASP A 158 -3.98 34.48 5.04
C ASP A 158 -4.39 33.25 4.23
N GLY A 159 -3.46 32.26 4.10
CA GLY A 159 -3.76 30.99 3.45
C GLY A 159 -4.47 30.03 4.39
N TYR A 160 -5.71 29.68 4.12
CA TYR A 160 -6.46 28.66 4.86
C TYR A 160 -6.52 27.36 4.07
N LEU A 161 -6.20 26.25 4.73
CA LEU A 161 -6.47 24.90 4.21
C LEU A 161 -7.86 24.46 4.71
N PHE A 162 -8.85 24.62 3.86
CA PHE A 162 -10.20 24.18 4.19
C PHE A 162 -10.31 22.65 4.20
N SER A 163 -10.96 22.10 5.23
CA SER A 163 -11.47 20.74 5.11
C SER A 163 -12.49 20.67 3.96
N ARG A 164 -12.65 19.51 3.34
CA ARG A 164 -13.65 19.32 2.26
C ARG A 164 -15.04 19.76 2.69
N LYS A 165 -15.41 19.54 3.95
CA LYS A 165 -16.72 19.93 4.51
C LYS A 165 -16.84 21.46 4.60
N ALA A 166 -15.81 22.15 5.05
CA ALA A 166 -15.78 23.63 5.13
C ALA A 166 -15.80 24.24 3.73
N LEU A 167 -15.00 23.72 2.79
CA LEU A 167 -14.98 24.17 1.40
C LEU A 167 -16.38 24.06 0.75
N TRP A 168 -17.08 22.96 0.99
CA TRP A 168 -18.42 22.77 0.43
C TRP A 168 -19.51 23.62 1.09
N ALA A 169 -19.29 24.08 2.33
CA ALA A 169 -20.19 25.01 3.00
C ALA A 169 -20.04 26.42 2.46
N GLU A 170 -18.79 26.86 2.22
CA GLU A 170 -18.50 28.20 1.70
C GLU A 170 -18.64 28.30 0.18
N HIS A 171 -18.35 27.21 -0.54
CA HIS A 171 -18.40 27.15 -2.01
C HIS A 171 -19.28 25.99 -2.49
N PRO A 172 -20.62 26.12 -2.48
CA PRO A 172 -21.53 25.03 -2.89
C PRO A 172 -21.28 24.52 -4.33
N LEU A 173 -20.85 25.40 -5.23
CA LEU A 173 -20.52 25.06 -6.62
C LEU A 173 -19.31 24.11 -6.71
N ALA A 174 -18.33 24.21 -5.85
CA ALA A 174 -17.20 23.31 -5.78
C ALA A 174 -17.61 21.85 -5.49
N ARG A 175 -18.76 21.65 -4.82
CA ARG A 175 -19.35 20.34 -4.60
C ARG A 175 -19.89 19.74 -5.89
N ILE A 176 -20.51 20.56 -6.74
CA ILE A 176 -21.06 20.15 -8.03
C ILE A 176 -19.94 19.78 -8.99
N GLU A 177 -18.87 20.58 -9.07
CA GLU A 177 -17.68 20.28 -9.86
C GLU A 177 -17.01 18.98 -9.42
N CYS A 178 -16.86 18.77 -8.11
CA CYS A 178 -16.31 17.53 -7.58
C CYS A 178 -17.18 16.30 -7.91
N LEU A 179 -18.50 16.43 -7.92
CA LEU A 179 -19.44 15.39 -8.34
C LEU A 179 -19.34 15.12 -9.84
N TYR A 180 -19.24 16.16 -10.66
CA TYR A 180 -19.07 16.06 -12.11
C TYR A 180 -17.77 15.35 -12.47
N GLU A 181 -16.64 15.73 -11.88
CA GLU A 181 -15.36 15.07 -12.12
C GLU A 181 -15.36 13.60 -11.65
N LYS A 182 -16.04 13.28 -10.57
CA LYS A 182 -16.20 11.88 -10.13
C LYS A 182 -17.03 11.05 -11.10
N THR A 183 -18.12 11.60 -11.62
CA THR A 183 -18.95 10.91 -12.63
C THR A 183 -18.19 10.74 -13.95
N LYS A 184 -17.44 11.72 -14.37
CA LYS A 184 -16.58 11.66 -15.55
C LYS A 184 -15.50 10.59 -15.43
N LEU A 185 -14.82 10.52 -14.27
CA LEU A 185 -13.85 9.46 -13.95
C LEU A 185 -14.52 8.07 -13.90
N PHE A 186 -15.71 7.97 -13.33
CA PHE A 186 -16.45 6.71 -13.27
C PHE A 186 -16.83 6.21 -14.66
N VAL A 187 -17.35 7.08 -15.53
CA VAL A 187 -17.70 6.74 -16.92
C VAL A 187 -16.45 6.36 -17.73
N ARG A 188 -15.33 7.04 -17.51
CA ARG A 188 -14.05 6.76 -18.19
C ARG A 188 -13.43 5.42 -17.80
N ASN A 189 -13.77 4.90 -16.64
CA ASN A 189 -13.32 3.59 -16.14
C ASN A 189 -14.29 2.45 -16.48
N LEU A 190 -15.43 2.74 -17.14
CA LEU A 190 -16.39 1.76 -17.63
C LEU A 190 -16.19 1.39 -19.11
N VAL A 191 -15.31 2.08 -19.81
CA VAL A 191 -14.88 1.84 -21.20
C VAL A 191 -13.43 1.38 -21.19
#